data_03c34de3edd7bd9357fb954dbc6f1cf5
#
_entry.id   03c34de3edd7bd9357fb954dbc6f1cf5
#
_cell.length_a   1.000
_cell.length_b   1.000
_cell.length_c   1.000
_cell.angle_alpha   90.00
_cell.angle_beta   90.00
_cell.angle_gamma   90.00
#
_symmetry.space_group_name_H-M   'P 1'
#
loop_
_entity.id
_entity.type
_entity.pdbx_description
1 polymer ?
#
loop_
_entity_poly.entity_id
_entity_poly.type
_entity_poly.pdbx_seq_one_letter_code
_entity_poly.pdbx_strand_id
1 'polypeptide(L)'
;MSGTWVSPPAPEGRVLDPLPWERQRFLDAPALGAKGLDPLEQAVMRRVEQALRAACHGDFLRHLWAPQARHTLRGAASRFTIGMHIGNRVGHVQGGLLLNTALATAIAAVPHHPVLTAVSAWYISPGQGKALTARSTVLQKGRNIAVVRTELFATGGKRVLEAISNHAIPARH
;
A
#
# COMPACT_ATOMS: atom_id res chain seq x y z
N MET A 1 -4.91 -18.14 -2.77
CA MET A 1 -4.04 -18.18 -3.95
C MET A 1 -2.71 -17.57 -3.58
N SER A 2 -1.66 -18.35 -3.43
CA SER A 2 -0.28 -17.86 -3.30
C SER A 2 0.31 -17.83 -4.70
N GLY A 3 0.64 -16.67 -5.20
CA GLY A 3 1.28 -16.51 -6.50
C GLY A 3 2.74 -16.14 -6.30
N THR A 4 3.65 -17.00 -6.71
CA THR A 4 5.06 -16.64 -6.85
C THR A 4 5.26 -16.15 -8.29
N TRP A 5 5.55 -14.86 -8.44
CA TRP A 5 5.92 -14.30 -9.73
C TRP A 5 7.41 -14.50 -9.92
N VAL A 6 7.79 -15.36 -10.84
CA VAL A 6 9.17 -15.52 -11.29
C VAL A 6 9.26 -14.84 -12.65
N SER A 7 10.03 -13.76 -12.74
CA SER A 7 10.45 -13.23 -14.03
C SER A 7 11.72 -14.00 -14.42
N PRO A 8 11.67 -14.90 -15.42
CA PRO A 8 12.87 -15.52 -15.91
C PRO A 8 13.79 -14.44 -16.49
N PRO A 9 15.10 -14.53 -16.30
CA PRO A 9 16.03 -13.63 -16.97
C PRO A 9 15.80 -13.72 -18.49
N ALA A 10 15.76 -12.55 -19.14
CA ALA A 10 15.71 -12.54 -20.61
C ALA A 10 16.89 -13.35 -21.15
N PRO A 11 16.67 -14.25 -22.13
CA PRO A 11 17.77 -14.96 -22.78
C PRO A 11 18.77 -13.92 -23.31
N GLU A 12 20.07 -14.14 -23.04
CA GLU A 12 21.13 -13.23 -23.51
C GLU A 12 20.95 -12.95 -25.00
N GLY A 13 20.88 -11.68 -25.38
CA GLY A 13 20.77 -11.22 -26.76
C GLY A 13 19.35 -11.13 -27.35
N ARG A 14 18.28 -11.47 -26.62
CA ARG A 14 16.92 -11.20 -27.07
C ARG A 14 16.41 -9.87 -26.51
N VAL A 15 16.35 -8.89 -27.38
CA VAL A 15 15.46 -7.73 -27.18
C VAL A 15 14.05 -8.23 -27.44
N LEU A 16 13.20 -8.25 -26.41
CA LEU A 16 11.78 -8.54 -26.60
C LEU A 16 11.16 -7.43 -27.46
N ASP A 17 10.39 -7.81 -28.48
CA ASP A 17 9.62 -6.84 -29.23
C ASP A 17 8.72 -6.04 -28.27
N PRO A 18 8.66 -4.70 -28.40
CA PRO A 18 7.78 -3.88 -27.57
C PRO A 18 6.33 -4.41 -27.65
N LEU A 19 5.69 -4.57 -26.51
CA LEU A 19 4.30 -4.97 -26.47
C LEU A 19 3.44 -3.96 -27.24
N PRO A 20 2.30 -4.34 -27.84
CA PRO A 20 1.48 -3.45 -28.67
C PRO A 20 1.10 -2.13 -28.00
N TRP A 21 1.05 -2.11 -26.66
CA TRP A 21 0.77 -0.93 -25.85
C TRP A 21 2.02 -0.12 -25.45
N GLU A 22 3.24 -0.64 -25.68
CA GLU A 22 4.51 0.05 -25.44
C GLU A 22 5.00 0.83 -26.69
N ARG A 23 4.17 0.86 -27.73
CA ARG A 23 4.53 1.59 -28.94
C ARG A 23 4.69 3.07 -28.62
N GLN A 24 5.79 3.64 -29.08
CA GLN A 24 6.29 5.01 -28.94
C GLN A 24 5.27 6.16 -29.08
N ARG A 25 4.07 5.88 -29.62
CA ARG A 25 3.00 6.88 -29.80
C ARG A 25 2.56 7.59 -28.52
N PHE A 26 2.82 7.01 -27.33
CA PHE A 26 2.49 7.64 -26.06
C PHE A 26 3.62 8.49 -25.48
N LEU A 27 4.86 8.31 -25.98
CA LEU A 27 6.01 9.09 -25.52
C LEU A 27 6.03 10.49 -26.17
N ASP A 28 5.41 10.63 -27.34
CA ASP A 28 5.33 11.90 -28.06
C ASP A 28 4.09 12.75 -27.71
N ALA A 29 3.20 12.22 -26.86
CA ALA A 29 2.06 13.00 -26.39
C ALA A 29 2.57 14.10 -25.44
N PRO A 30 2.24 15.37 -25.69
CA PRO A 30 2.63 16.44 -24.77
C PRO A 30 2.06 16.15 -23.39
N ALA A 31 2.89 16.32 -22.36
CA ALA A 31 2.44 16.19 -20.98
C ALA A 31 1.22 17.10 -20.76
N LEU A 32 0.13 16.52 -20.24
CA LEU A 32 -1.05 17.29 -19.87
C LEU A 32 -0.64 18.32 -18.81
N GLY A 33 -0.69 19.61 -19.18
CA GLY A 33 -0.50 20.67 -18.20
C GLY A 33 -1.67 20.71 -17.20
N ALA A 34 -1.45 21.33 -16.05
CA ALA A 34 -2.47 21.42 -14.99
C ALA A 34 -3.84 21.96 -15.47
N LYS A 35 -3.85 22.76 -16.54
CA LYS A 35 -5.08 23.28 -17.17
C LYS A 35 -5.90 22.25 -17.93
N GLY A 36 -5.31 21.12 -18.32
CA GLY A 36 -5.99 20.02 -19.01
C GLY A 36 -6.59 18.95 -18.07
N LEU A 37 -6.37 19.09 -16.76
CA LEU A 37 -6.86 18.16 -15.77
C LEU A 37 -8.28 18.52 -15.31
N ASP A 38 -9.11 17.51 -15.08
CA ASP A 38 -10.41 17.72 -14.46
C ASP A 38 -10.28 18.12 -12.97
N PRO A 39 -11.35 18.60 -12.30
CA PRO A 39 -11.29 19.02 -10.90
C PRO A 39 -10.83 17.93 -9.93
N LEU A 40 -11.14 16.63 -10.21
CA LEU A 40 -10.72 15.51 -9.38
C LEU A 40 -9.23 15.22 -9.55
N GLU A 41 -8.74 15.22 -10.78
CA GLU A 41 -7.32 15.08 -11.10
C GLU A 41 -6.50 16.22 -10.50
N GLN A 42 -7.01 17.47 -10.59
CA GLN A 42 -6.40 18.61 -9.91
C GLN A 42 -6.32 18.43 -8.40
N ALA A 43 -7.35 17.84 -7.77
CA ALA A 43 -7.32 17.53 -6.34
C ALA A 43 -6.24 16.50 -5.99
N VAL A 44 -6.06 15.48 -6.84
CA VAL A 44 -4.96 14.50 -6.69
C VAL A 44 -3.62 15.21 -6.81
N MET A 45 -3.41 16.06 -7.82
CA MET A 45 -2.15 16.79 -8.00
C MET A 45 -1.83 17.68 -6.79
N ARG A 46 -2.80 18.44 -6.28
CA ARG A 46 -2.62 19.23 -5.05
C ARG A 46 -2.21 18.36 -3.86
N ARG A 47 -2.78 17.16 -3.73
CA ARG A 47 -2.42 16.20 -2.67
C ARG A 47 -0.98 15.71 -2.82
N VAL A 48 -0.55 15.41 -4.05
CA VAL A 48 0.83 15.01 -4.36
C VAL A 48 1.79 16.13 -4.02
N GLU A 49 1.52 17.36 -4.44
CA GLU A 49 2.35 18.52 -4.14
C GLU A 49 2.48 18.77 -2.63
N GLN A 50 1.37 18.67 -1.89
CA GLN A 50 1.40 18.78 -0.42
C GLN A 50 2.29 17.70 0.21
N ALA A 51 2.16 16.45 -0.26
CA ALA A 51 2.98 15.35 0.22
C ALA A 51 4.47 15.54 -0.11
N LEU A 52 4.80 16.04 -1.32
CA LEU A 52 6.17 16.37 -1.71
C LEU A 52 6.79 17.48 -0.85
N ARG A 53 6.00 18.54 -0.54
CA ARG A 53 6.47 19.63 0.32
C ARG A 53 6.70 19.19 1.77
N ALA A 54 5.90 18.23 2.25
CA ALA A 54 6.00 17.69 3.60
C ALA A 54 7.05 16.58 3.74
N ALA A 55 7.44 15.95 2.64
CA ALA A 55 8.35 14.83 2.63
C ALA A 55 9.79 15.27 2.91
N CYS A 56 10.45 14.54 3.79
CA CYS A 56 11.87 14.63 4.05
C CYS A 56 12.49 13.24 3.87
N HIS A 57 13.64 13.15 3.19
CA HIS A 57 14.46 11.93 3.13
C HIS A 57 13.70 10.60 2.87
N GLY A 58 12.82 10.59 1.86
CA GLY A 58 12.22 9.34 1.37
C GLY A 58 10.90 8.94 2.02
N ASP A 59 10.27 9.78 2.82
CA ASP A 59 8.98 9.49 3.46
C ASP A 59 7.75 10.01 2.69
N PHE A 60 7.91 10.35 1.40
CA PHE A 60 6.84 10.85 0.52
C PHE A 60 5.57 10.00 0.57
N LEU A 61 5.69 8.69 0.47
CA LEU A 61 4.55 7.78 0.49
C LEU A 61 3.78 7.85 1.81
N ARG A 62 4.48 8.08 2.91
CA ARG A 62 3.87 8.27 4.22
C ARG A 62 2.98 9.52 4.24
N HIS A 63 3.44 10.61 3.62
CA HIS A 63 2.66 11.85 3.53
C HIS A 63 1.52 11.75 2.50
N LEU A 64 1.69 10.97 1.45
CA LEU A 64 0.68 10.85 0.40
C LEU A 64 -0.53 10.03 0.84
N TRP A 65 -0.32 8.84 1.41
CA TRP A 65 -1.42 7.92 1.73
C TRP A 65 -1.25 7.04 2.96
N ALA A 66 -0.08 7.02 3.61
CA ALA A 66 0.10 6.12 4.73
C ALA A 66 -0.83 6.49 5.89
N PRO A 67 -1.63 5.57 6.37
CA PRO A 67 -2.47 5.80 7.52
C PRO A 67 -1.59 5.95 8.76
N GLN A 68 -1.92 6.92 9.61
CA GLN A 68 -1.29 7.01 10.90
C GLN A 68 -1.84 5.92 11.82
N ALA A 69 -1.01 4.94 12.11
CA ALA A 69 -1.37 3.88 13.03
C ALA A 69 -1.18 4.33 14.49
N ARG A 70 -2.12 3.95 15.35
CA ARG A 70 -2.07 4.21 16.79
C ARG A 70 -2.02 2.88 17.53
N HIS A 71 -1.22 2.81 18.58
CA HIS A 71 -1.19 1.65 19.47
C HIS A 71 -2.55 1.41 20.13
N THR A 72 -2.86 0.14 20.34
CA THR A 72 -4.02 -0.34 21.11
C THR A 72 -3.54 -1.39 22.10
N LEU A 73 -4.39 -1.80 23.02
CA LEU A 73 -4.06 -2.83 24.03
C LEU A 73 -3.60 -4.17 23.42
N ARG A 74 -4.05 -4.50 22.20
CA ARG A 74 -3.76 -5.78 21.54
C ARG A 74 -2.89 -5.66 20.31
N GLY A 75 -2.47 -4.44 19.94
CA GLY A 75 -1.67 -4.22 18.72
C GLY A 75 -1.72 -2.77 18.24
N ALA A 76 -2.28 -2.53 17.07
CA ALA A 76 -2.43 -1.19 16.51
C ALA A 76 -3.69 -1.06 15.66
N ALA A 77 -4.13 0.18 15.44
CA ALA A 77 -5.22 0.50 14.53
C ALA A 77 -4.87 1.74 13.72
N SER A 78 -5.36 1.79 12.48
CA SER A 78 -5.27 2.96 11.62
C SER A 78 -6.59 3.19 10.88
N ARG A 79 -6.80 4.42 10.44
CA ARG A 79 -7.95 4.79 9.62
C ARG A 79 -7.52 5.82 8.60
N PHE A 80 -8.01 5.70 7.38
CA PHE A 80 -7.81 6.70 6.35
C PHE A 80 -9.07 6.88 5.50
N THR A 81 -9.22 8.09 4.95
CA THR A 81 -10.33 8.44 4.06
C THR A 81 -10.03 7.97 2.64
N ILE A 82 -11.00 7.34 2.01
CA ILE A 82 -10.91 6.93 0.61
C ILE A 82 -11.09 8.19 -0.25
N GLY A 83 -10.16 8.42 -1.17
CA GLY A 83 -10.17 9.49 -2.14
C GLY A 83 -9.61 9.04 -3.49
N MET A 84 -9.69 9.89 -4.49
CA MET A 84 -9.24 9.58 -5.86
C MET A 84 -7.75 9.20 -5.94
N HIS A 85 -6.91 9.77 -5.09
CA HIS A 85 -5.46 9.49 -5.04
C HIS A 85 -5.10 8.05 -4.65
N ILE A 86 -6.05 7.27 -4.14
CA ILE A 86 -5.86 5.86 -3.76
C ILE A 86 -6.80 4.92 -4.51
N GLY A 87 -7.65 5.47 -5.39
CA GLY A 87 -8.61 4.72 -6.17
C GLY A 87 -8.01 4.10 -7.42
N ASN A 88 -8.59 2.99 -7.85
CA ASN A 88 -8.40 2.46 -9.19
C ASN A 88 -9.46 3.02 -10.15
N ARG A 89 -9.44 2.60 -11.42
CA ARG A 89 -10.37 3.07 -12.47
C ARG A 89 -11.85 2.82 -12.16
N VAL A 90 -12.16 1.87 -11.29
CA VAL A 90 -13.54 1.54 -10.90
C VAL A 90 -13.93 2.08 -9.52
N GLY A 91 -13.15 3.03 -8.99
CA GLY A 91 -13.44 3.72 -7.73
C GLY A 91 -13.17 2.88 -6.46
N HIS A 92 -12.48 1.76 -6.59
CA HIS A 92 -12.06 0.97 -5.42
C HIS A 92 -10.64 1.33 -5.02
N VAL A 93 -10.31 1.17 -3.74
CA VAL A 93 -8.93 1.32 -3.27
C VAL A 93 -8.04 0.29 -3.95
N GLN A 94 -6.93 0.75 -4.48
CA GLN A 94 -5.96 -0.08 -5.17
C GLN A 94 -5.39 -1.15 -4.24
N GLY A 95 -5.30 -2.42 -4.74
CA GLY A 95 -4.95 -3.57 -3.90
C GLY A 95 -3.60 -3.45 -3.18
N GLY A 96 -2.58 -2.89 -3.84
CA GLY A 96 -1.28 -2.64 -3.23
C GLY A 96 -1.35 -1.67 -2.05
N LEU A 97 -2.26 -0.68 -2.10
CA LEU A 97 -2.47 0.26 -0.99
C LEU A 97 -3.22 -0.38 0.18
N LEU A 98 -4.14 -1.31 -0.10
CA LEU A 98 -4.76 -2.12 0.97
C LEU A 98 -3.71 -2.92 1.73
N LEU A 99 -2.82 -3.60 1.01
CA LEU A 99 -1.74 -4.38 1.62
C LEU A 99 -0.75 -3.48 2.38
N ASN A 100 -0.33 -2.36 1.77
CA ASN A 100 0.55 -1.39 2.44
C ASN A 100 -0.07 -0.88 3.75
N THR A 101 -1.37 -0.59 3.77
CA THR A 101 -2.09 -0.18 4.98
C THR A 101 -2.06 -1.26 6.06
N ALA A 102 -2.27 -2.51 5.66
CA ALA A 102 -2.20 -3.65 6.58
C ALA A 102 -0.81 -3.75 7.21
N LEU A 103 0.24 -3.71 6.39
CA LEU A 103 1.63 -3.85 6.82
C LEU A 103 2.09 -2.67 7.67
N ALA A 104 1.76 -1.44 7.29
CA ALA A 104 2.07 -0.25 8.11
C ALA A 104 1.42 -0.33 9.49
N THR A 105 0.18 -0.83 9.57
CA THR A 105 -0.51 -1.02 10.84
C THR A 105 0.09 -2.18 11.65
N ALA A 106 0.52 -3.27 10.98
CA ALA A 106 1.20 -4.40 11.63
C ALA A 106 2.55 -3.98 12.21
N ILE A 107 3.37 -3.23 11.45
CA ILE A 107 4.66 -2.72 11.94
C ILE A 107 4.47 -1.82 13.18
N ALA A 108 3.45 -0.98 13.15
CA ALA A 108 3.13 -0.15 14.31
C ALA A 108 2.73 -0.97 15.54
N ALA A 109 2.14 -2.16 15.36
CA ALA A 109 1.80 -3.05 16.48
C ALA A 109 3.04 -3.69 17.14
N VAL A 110 4.15 -3.81 16.41
CA VAL A 110 5.40 -4.45 16.86
C VAL A 110 6.63 -3.58 16.55
N PRO A 111 6.75 -2.37 17.12
CA PRO A 111 7.76 -1.39 16.74
C PRO A 111 9.20 -1.87 16.97
N HIS A 112 9.41 -2.85 17.84
CA HIS A 112 10.73 -3.46 18.06
C HIS A 112 11.09 -4.54 17.04
N HIS A 113 10.16 -4.94 16.16
CA HIS A 113 10.32 -5.92 15.10
C HIS A 113 9.95 -5.31 13.74
N PRO A 114 10.67 -4.28 13.26
CA PRO A 114 10.24 -3.51 12.08
C PRO A 114 10.47 -4.22 10.75
N VAL A 115 11.28 -5.29 10.72
CA VAL A 115 11.64 -5.98 9.48
C VAL A 115 10.58 -7.00 9.09
N LEU A 116 9.85 -6.73 8.02
CA LEU A 116 8.91 -7.70 7.43
C LEU A 116 9.70 -8.85 6.79
N THR A 117 9.44 -10.08 7.21
CA THR A 117 10.11 -11.29 6.68
C THR A 117 9.19 -12.13 5.80
N ALA A 118 7.89 -12.12 6.07
CA ALA A 118 6.90 -12.83 5.25
C ALA A 118 5.52 -12.20 5.42
N VAL A 119 4.68 -12.34 4.39
CA VAL A 119 3.27 -11.96 4.46
C VAL A 119 2.42 -12.92 3.62
N SER A 120 1.25 -13.27 4.16
CA SER A 120 0.15 -13.90 3.43
C SER A 120 -1.06 -13.00 3.56
N ALA A 121 -1.72 -12.70 2.43
CA ALA A 121 -2.85 -11.79 2.41
C ALA A 121 -3.99 -12.32 1.53
N TRP A 122 -5.20 -12.10 1.98
CA TRP A 122 -6.44 -12.46 1.29
C TRP A 122 -7.26 -11.21 1.03
N TYR A 123 -7.49 -10.93 -0.25
CA TYR A 123 -8.38 -9.87 -0.71
C TYR A 123 -9.80 -10.42 -0.73
N ILE A 124 -10.63 -9.97 0.19
CA ILE A 124 -11.95 -10.56 0.47
C ILE A 124 -13.06 -9.80 -0.26
N SER A 125 -12.98 -8.48 -0.27
CA SER A 125 -13.95 -7.64 -0.97
C SER A 125 -13.31 -6.31 -1.41
N PRO A 126 -13.93 -5.59 -2.37
CA PRO A 126 -13.44 -4.28 -2.77
C PRO A 126 -13.36 -3.29 -1.62
N GLY A 127 -12.24 -2.54 -1.56
CA GLY A 127 -12.09 -1.41 -0.65
C GLY A 127 -12.85 -0.20 -1.18
N GLN A 128 -14.07 0.01 -0.70
CA GLN A 128 -14.95 1.09 -1.16
C GLN A 128 -15.67 1.79 0.00
N GLY A 129 -16.31 2.91 -0.30
CA GLY A 129 -17.03 3.73 0.68
C GLY A 129 -16.24 4.98 1.09
N LYS A 130 -16.47 5.52 2.28
CA LYS A 130 -15.89 6.79 2.72
C LYS A 130 -14.52 6.63 3.39
N ALA A 131 -14.27 5.50 4.05
CA ALA A 131 -13.05 5.26 4.80
C ALA A 131 -12.75 3.78 4.94
N LEU A 132 -11.48 3.47 5.17
CA LEU A 132 -10.99 2.16 5.59
C LEU A 132 -10.44 2.24 7.01
N THR A 133 -10.63 1.17 7.76
CA THR A 133 -10.05 0.98 9.10
C THR A 133 -9.25 -0.31 9.09
N ALA A 134 -7.99 -0.24 9.51
CA ALA A 134 -7.16 -1.41 9.74
C ALA A 134 -7.03 -1.67 11.24
N ARG A 135 -7.03 -2.94 11.63
CA ARG A 135 -6.81 -3.39 13.00
C ARG A 135 -5.80 -4.52 12.99
N SER A 136 -4.70 -4.33 13.69
CA SER A 136 -3.66 -5.35 13.87
C SER A 136 -3.72 -5.92 15.27
N THR A 137 -3.64 -7.23 15.35
CA THR A 137 -3.56 -7.99 16.61
C THR A 137 -2.24 -8.77 16.61
N VAL A 138 -1.44 -8.62 17.66
CA VAL A 138 -0.23 -9.41 17.86
C VAL A 138 -0.64 -10.82 18.30
N LEU A 139 -0.39 -11.81 17.43
CA LEU A 139 -0.69 -13.21 17.71
C LEU A 139 0.40 -13.86 18.56
N GLN A 140 1.66 -13.52 18.24
CA GLN A 140 2.84 -14.02 18.92
C GLN A 140 3.93 -12.94 18.91
N LYS A 141 4.62 -12.79 20.03
CA LYS A 141 5.79 -11.91 20.17
C LYS A 141 6.86 -12.63 20.95
N GLY A 142 7.90 -13.04 20.25
CA GLY A 142 9.12 -13.60 20.81
C GLY A 142 10.25 -12.59 20.92
N ARG A 143 11.44 -13.06 21.25
CA ARG A 143 12.64 -12.23 21.33
C ARG A 143 13.01 -11.64 19.96
N ASN A 144 13.06 -12.46 18.91
CA ASN A 144 13.55 -12.08 17.59
C ASN A 144 12.46 -11.98 16.52
N ILE A 145 11.31 -12.63 16.72
CA ILE A 145 10.23 -12.75 15.73
C ILE A 145 8.89 -12.38 16.38
N ALA A 146 8.05 -11.69 15.63
CA ALA A 146 6.66 -11.46 15.97
C ALA A 146 5.75 -11.83 14.80
N VAL A 147 4.54 -12.30 15.11
CA VAL A 147 3.48 -12.64 14.16
C VAL A 147 2.30 -11.73 14.42
N VAL A 148 1.81 -11.08 13.38
CA VAL A 148 0.72 -10.11 13.47
C VAL A 148 -0.37 -10.47 12.46
N ARG A 149 -1.61 -10.48 12.91
CA ARG A 149 -2.80 -10.54 12.07
C ARG A 149 -3.35 -9.13 11.89
N THR A 150 -3.61 -8.74 10.66
CA THR A 150 -4.23 -7.45 10.35
C THR A 150 -5.48 -7.64 9.49
N GLU A 151 -6.55 -6.98 9.87
CA GLU A 151 -7.82 -6.98 9.17
C GLU A 151 -8.18 -5.56 8.75
N LEU A 152 -8.59 -5.40 7.49
CA LEU A 152 -9.11 -4.15 6.95
C LEU A 152 -10.62 -4.22 6.76
N PHE A 153 -11.28 -3.14 7.16
CA PHE A 153 -12.72 -3.00 7.07
C PHE A 153 -13.09 -1.72 6.32
N ALA A 154 -14.04 -1.81 5.40
CA ALA A 154 -14.69 -0.67 4.78
C ALA A 154 -15.76 -0.07 5.71
N THR A 155 -16.29 1.09 5.33
CA THR A 155 -17.44 1.69 6.01
C THR A 155 -18.59 0.67 6.11
N GLY A 156 -19.21 0.58 7.29
CA GLY A 156 -20.25 -0.43 7.57
C GLY A 156 -19.70 -1.77 8.05
N GLY A 157 -18.39 -1.91 8.29
CA GLY A 157 -17.81 -3.11 8.90
C GLY A 157 -17.56 -4.26 7.91
N LYS A 158 -17.71 -4.05 6.60
CA LYS A 158 -17.41 -5.07 5.59
C LYS A 158 -15.91 -5.33 5.54
N ARG A 159 -15.51 -6.61 5.71
CA ARG A 159 -14.10 -7.01 5.63
C ARG A 159 -13.60 -6.90 4.19
N VAL A 160 -12.46 -6.27 3.99
CA VAL A 160 -11.84 -5.99 2.68
C VAL A 160 -10.61 -6.84 2.46
N LEU A 161 -9.76 -6.94 3.47
CA LEU A 161 -8.51 -7.67 3.41
C LEU A 161 -8.22 -8.27 4.78
N GLU A 162 -7.60 -9.44 4.78
CA GLU A 162 -6.96 -10.04 5.94
C GLU A 162 -5.52 -10.38 5.59
N ALA A 163 -4.58 -10.11 6.48
CA ALA A 163 -3.18 -10.45 6.32
C ALA A 163 -2.60 -11.03 7.60
N ILE A 164 -1.70 -12.00 7.43
CA ILE A 164 -0.81 -12.48 8.48
C ILE A 164 0.61 -12.16 8.04
N SER A 165 1.36 -11.47 8.90
CA SER A 165 2.71 -11.03 8.61
C SER A 165 3.68 -11.43 9.72
N ASN A 166 4.89 -11.82 9.32
CA ASN A 166 6.00 -12.14 10.22
C ASN A 166 6.99 -10.97 10.21
N HIS A 167 7.43 -10.61 11.39
CA HIS A 167 8.32 -9.49 11.62
C HIS A 167 9.53 -9.91 12.44
N ALA A 168 10.69 -9.32 12.17
CA ALA A 168 11.93 -9.62 12.87
C ALA A 168 12.61 -8.35 13.40
N ILE A 169 13.53 -8.54 14.34
CA ILE A 169 14.48 -7.50 14.74
C ILE A 169 15.55 -7.38 13.64
N PRO A 170 16.02 -6.14 13.29
CA PRO A 170 17.14 -5.98 12.39
C PRO A 170 18.38 -6.74 12.89
N ALA A 171 19.12 -7.38 11.98
CA ALA A 171 20.42 -7.94 12.32
C ALA A 171 21.34 -6.81 12.85
N ARG A 172 22.00 -7.04 13.97
CA ARG A 172 23.07 -6.14 14.44
C ARG A 172 24.31 -6.47 13.61
N HIS A 173 24.75 -5.53 12.80
CA HIS A 173 26.06 -5.56 12.15
C HIS A 173 27.10 -4.96 13.06
#